data_06210421823cf28b28b34f0ebe75fe34
#
_entry.id   06210421823cf28b28b34f0ebe75fe34
#
_cell.length_a   1.000
_cell.length_b   1.000
_cell.length_c   1.000
_cell.angle_alpha   90.00
_cell.angle_beta   90.00
_cell.angle_gamma   90.00
#
_symmetry.space_group_name_H-M   'P 1'
#
loop_
_entity.id
_entity.type
_entity.pdbx_description
1 polymer ?
#
loop_
_entity_poly.entity_id
_entity_poly.type
_entity_poly.pdbx_seq_one_letter_code
_entity_poly.pdbx_strand_id
1 'polypeptide(L)'
;MLRVAELALARACSEGSELAWEEFLTRFRAPLYEAAYRIARDEATGREIADGLYADLYGMPNRTGRRISKLDYYMGRGPLEAWLRVVLAQQYVDRYRAQRHDVSLDEQLETGASFAARPAPPVAADERVASAIAESLAQCNRPKALLWKLHLRKTRCFH
;
A
#
# COMPACT_ATOMS: atom_id res chain seq x y z
N MET A 1 -9.37 11.42 -21.80
CA MET A 1 -9.97 12.64 -21.23
C MET A 1 -9.87 12.54 -19.70
N LEU A 2 -9.28 13.53 -19.02
CA LEU A 2 -9.14 13.53 -17.55
C LEU A 2 -10.49 13.82 -16.89
N ARG A 3 -10.82 13.06 -15.83
CA ARG A 3 -12.01 13.27 -15.02
C ARG A 3 -11.74 14.28 -13.90
N VAL A 4 -11.70 15.55 -14.28
CA VAL A 4 -11.27 16.65 -13.41
C VAL A 4 -12.12 16.76 -12.14
N ALA A 5 -13.45 16.62 -12.26
CA ALA A 5 -14.35 16.72 -11.11
C ALA A 5 -14.11 15.59 -10.08
N GLU A 6 -13.92 14.37 -10.53
CA GLU A 6 -13.63 13.23 -9.64
C GLU A 6 -12.22 13.34 -9.05
N LEU A 7 -11.25 13.86 -9.81
CA LEU A 7 -9.91 14.14 -9.31
C LEU A 7 -9.91 15.23 -8.23
N ALA A 8 -10.68 16.30 -8.45
CA ALA A 8 -10.83 17.37 -7.46
C ALA A 8 -11.48 16.85 -6.17
N LEU A 9 -12.54 16.03 -6.28
CA LEU A 9 -13.17 15.37 -5.15
C LEU A 9 -12.18 14.49 -4.37
N ALA A 10 -11.44 13.63 -5.05
CA ALA A 10 -10.45 12.75 -4.43
C ALA A 10 -9.34 13.55 -3.72
N ARG A 11 -8.87 14.65 -4.29
CA ARG A 11 -7.87 15.53 -3.67
C ARG A 11 -8.43 16.25 -2.44
N ALA A 12 -9.63 16.82 -2.52
CA ALA A 12 -10.26 17.45 -1.39
C ALA A 12 -10.50 16.46 -0.22
N CYS A 13 -10.87 15.20 -0.53
CA CYS A 13 -10.97 14.14 0.48
C CYS A 13 -9.60 13.82 1.11
N SER A 14 -8.54 13.70 0.32
CA SER A 14 -7.19 13.40 0.84
C SER A 14 -6.63 14.52 1.71
N GLU A 15 -7.02 15.76 1.44
CA GLU A 15 -6.70 16.94 2.25
C GLU A 15 -7.54 17.06 3.54
N GLY A 16 -8.60 16.23 3.67
CA GLY A 16 -9.43 16.15 4.86
C GLY A 16 -10.65 17.06 4.87
N SER A 17 -11.11 17.52 3.71
CA SER A 17 -12.34 18.31 3.60
C SER A 17 -13.57 17.47 3.97
N GLU A 18 -14.28 17.85 5.03
CA GLU A 18 -15.49 17.15 5.49
C GLU A 18 -16.59 17.17 4.43
N LEU A 19 -16.82 18.31 3.78
CA LEU A 19 -17.80 18.44 2.70
C LEU A 19 -17.51 17.52 1.52
N ALA A 20 -16.23 17.35 1.17
CA ALA A 20 -15.82 16.43 0.12
C ALA A 20 -16.06 14.97 0.53
N TRP A 21 -15.85 14.64 1.81
CA TRP A 21 -16.13 13.30 2.33
C TRP A 21 -17.64 13.00 2.37
N GLU A 22 -18.48 13.95 2.72
CA GLU A 22 -19.93 13.79 2.66
C GLU A 22 -20.40 13.47 1.23
N GLU A 23 -19.90 14.21 0.26
CA GLU A 23 -20.20 13.98 -1.16
C GLU A 23 -19.64 12.63 -1.64
N PHE A 24 -18.42 12.28 -1.23
CA PHE A 24 -17.81 11.01 -1.53
C PHE A 24 -18.63 9.83 -0.97
N LEU A 25 -19.02 9.88 0.28
CA LEU A 25 -19.83 8.84 0.93
C LEU A 25 -21.21 8.72 0.28
N THR A 26 -21.85 9.84 -0.04
CA THR A 26 -23.14 9.85 -0.72
C THR A 26 -23.08 9.13 -2.06
N ARG A 27 -22.00 9.30 -2.83
CA ARG A 27 -21.85 8.71 -4.17
C ARG A 27 -21.37 7.29 -4.16
N PHE A 28 -20.39 6.97 -3.31
CA PHE A 28 -19.58 5.74 -3.47
C PHE A 28 -19.83 4.71 -2.37
N ARG A 29 -20.49 5.06 -1.26
CA ARG A 29 -20.69 4.12 -0.15
C ARG A 29 -21.46 2.88 -0.58
N ALA A 30 -22.66 3.03 -1.11
CA ALA A 30 -23.48 1.89 -1.50
C ALA A 30 -22.82 1.03 -2.62
N PRO A 31 -22.31 1.61 -3.73
CA PRO A 31 -21.62 0.86 -4.75
C PRO A 31 -20.38 0.10 -4.25
N LEU A 32 -19.64 0.66 -3.28
CA LEU A 32 -18.45 0.00 -2.73
C LEU A 32 -18.79 -1.19 -1.85
N TYR A 33 -19.78 -1.07 -0.96
CA TYR A 33 -20.24 -2.21 -0.15
C TYR A 33 -20.80 -3.33 -1.05
N GLU A 34 -21.59 -2.98 -2.06
CA GLU A 34 -22.10 -3.96 -3.02
C GLU A 34 -20.97 -4.67 -3.79
N ALA A 35 -19.94 -3.94 -4.20
CA ALA A 35 -18.78 -4.53 -4.84
C ALA A 35 -18.00 -5.44 -3.89
N ALA A 36 -17.83 -5.05 -2.62
CA ALA A 36 -17.17 -5.84 -1.59
C ALA A 36 -17.89 -7.17 -1.33
N TYR A 37 -19.23 -7.14 -1.20
CA TYR A 37 -20.04 -8.35 -1.02
C TYR A 37 -19.92 -9.29 -2.22
N ARG A 38 -19.91 -8.76 -3.43
CA ARG A 38 -19.73 -9.59 -4.64
C ARG A 38 -18.35 -10.25 -4.71
N ILE A 39 -17.30 -9.55 -4.25
CA ILE A 39 -15.93 -10.06 -4.25
C ILE A 39 -15.75 -11.11 -3.17
N ALA A 40 -16.17 -10.82 -1.95
CA ALA A 40 -15.97 -11.68 -0.79
C ALA A 40 -16.92 -12.90 -0.78
N ARG A 41 -18.10 -12.78 -1.40
CA ARG A 41 -19.20 -13.78 -1.36
C ARG A 41 -19.69 -14.11 0.08
N ASP A 42 -19.33 -13.29 1.02
CA ASP A 42 -19.69 -13.35 2.42
C ASP A 42 -19.92 -11.95 2.97
N GLU A 43 -21.01 -11.77 3.74
CA GLU A 43 -21.41 -10.44 4.18
C GLU A 43 -20.43 -9.84 5.21
N ALA A 44 -19.98 -10.65 6.16
CA ALA A 44 -19.08 -10.21 7.22
C ALA A 44 -17.73 -9.79 6.63
N THR A 45 -17.15 -10.65 5.79
CA THR A 45 -15.89 -10.38 5.08
C THR A 45 -16.01 -9.17 4.14
N GLY A 46 -17.12 -9.09 3.40
CA GLY A 46 -17.38 -7.96 2.50
C GLY A 46 -17.43 -6.62 3.24
N ARG A 47 -18.13 -6.58 4.39
CA ARG A 47 -18.19 -5.40 5.24
C ARG A 47 -16.82 -5.00 5.75
N GLU A 48 -16.07 -5.95 6.27
CA GLU A 48 -14.73 -5.73 6.83
C GLU A 48 -13.74 -5.18 5.79
N ILE A 49 -13.81 -5.68 4.55
CA ILE A 49 -12.97 -5.17 3.45
C ILE A 49 -13.37 -3.76 3.07
N ALA A 50 -14.67 -3.47 2.99
CA ALA A 50 -15.16 -2.13 2.69
C ALA A 50 -14.74 -1.13 3.78
N ASP A 51 -14.91 -1.48 5.05
CA ASP A 51 -14.51 -0.64 6.18
C ASP A 51 -13.01 -0.39 6.21
N GLY A 52 -12.21 -1.44 5.96
CA GLY A 52 -10.76 -1.33 5.80
C GLY A 52 -10.35 -0.41 4.65
N LEU A 53 -11.06 -0.47 3.51
CA LEU A 53 -10.83 0.45 2.41
C LEU A 53 -11.11 1.89 2.81
N TYR A 54 -12.21 2.17 3.53
CA TYR A 54 -12.50 3.53 4.00
C TYR A 54 -11.42 4.07 4.93
N ALA A 55 -10.87 3.25 5.83
CA ALA A 55 -9.77 3.64 6.69
C ALA A 55 -8.53 4.05 5.88
N ASP A 56 -8.20 3.30 4.85
CA ASP A 56 -7.07 3.58 3.95
C ASP A 56 -7.29 4.82 3.07
N LEU A 57 -8.53 5.02 2.60
CA LEU A 57 -8.90 6.20 1.82
C LEU A 57 -8.90 7.47 2.68
N TYR A 58 -9.41 7.37 3.92
CA TYR A 58 -9.36 8.47 4.87
C TYR A 58 -7.93 8.82 5.25
N GLY A 59 -7.11 7.80 5.44
CA GLY A 59 -5.69 7.93 5.73
C GLY A 59 -5.40 8.36 7.16
N MET A 60 -4.15 8.13 7.58
CA MET A 60 -3.65 8.51 8.90
C MET A 60 -2.70 9.70 8.80
N PRO A 61 -2.73 10.65 9.75
CA PRO A 61 -1.74 11.71 9.79
C PRO A 61 -0.36 11.11 10.08
N ASN A 62 0.63 11.50 9.28
CA ASN A 62 2.03 11.14 9.54
C ASN A 62 2.63 12.01 10.65
N ARG A 63 3.90 11.77 11.01
CA ARG A 63 4.63 12.55 12.02
C ARG A 63 4.73 14.06 11.71
N THR A 64 4.53 14.45 10.47
CA THR A 64 4.55 15.86 10.02
C THR A 64 3.15 16.48 9.97
N GLY A 65 2.12 15.75 10.44
CA GLY A 65 0.72 16.20 10.41
C GLY A 65 0.04 16.08 9.04
N ARG A 66 0.77 15.67 8.00
CA ARG A 66 0.18 15.43 6.68
C ARG A 66 -0.53 14.07 6.67
N ARG A 67 -1.76 14.05 6.19
CA ARG A 67 -2.53 12.83 5.99
C ARG A 67 -2.00 12.07 4.78
N ILE A 68 -1.80 10.76 4.91
CA ILE A 68 -1.43 9.87 3.80
C ILE A 68 -2.67 9.07 3.43
N SER A 69 -3.27 9.40 2.31
CA SER A 69 -4.48 8.77 1.80
C SER A 69 -4.21 7.98 0.53
N LYS A 70 -4.90 6.84 0.36
CA LYS A 70 -4.85 6.11 -0.92
C LYS A 70 -5.42 6.95 -2.08
N LEU A 71 -6.32 7.91 -1.81
CA LEU A 71 -6.86 8.81 -2.84
C LEU A 71 -5.78 9.68 -3.52
N ASP A 72 -4.61 9.88 -2.88
CA ASP A 72 -3.47 10.58 -3.47
C ASP A 72 -2.95 9.89 -4.74
N TYR A 73 -3.16 8.60 -4.88
CA TYR A 73 -2.74 7.81 -6.05
C TYR A 73 -3.75 7.82 -7.20
N TYR A 74 -4.96 8.36 -6.99
CA TYR A 74 -5.92 8.50 -8.06
C TYR A 74 -5.52 9.64 -9.01
N MET A 75 -5.34 9.32 -10.29
CA MET A 75 -4.81 10.24 -11.31
C MET A 75 -5.90 10.77 -12.26
N GLY A 76 -7.17 10.46 -12.03
CA GLY A 76 -8.27 10.93 -12.88
C GLY A 76 -8.30 10.35 -14.30
N ARG A 77 -7.58 9.27 -14.58
CA ARG A 77 -7.50 8.65 -15.93
C ARG A 77 -8.73 7.83 -16.30
N GLY A 78 -9.51 7.42 -15.33
CA GLY A 78 -10.76 6.65 -15.48
C GLY A 78 -11.76 7.02 -14.41
N PRO A 79 -12.98 6.43 -14.39
CA PRO A 79 -13.96 6.66 -13.34
C PRO A 79 -13.38 6.34 -11.96
N LEU A 80 -13.63 7.22 -10.99
CA LEU A 80 -13.18 7.01 -9.60
C LEU A 80 -13.77 5.72 -9.03
N GLU A 81 -15.03 5.43 -9.33
CA GLU A 81 -15.69 4.18 -8.92
C GLU A 81 -14.96 2.93 -9.43
N ALA A 82 -14.55 2.92 -10.70
CA ALA A 82 -13.83 1.79 -11.26
C ALA A 82 -12.45 1.61 -10.59
N TRP A 83 -11.76 2.72 -10.32
CA TRP A 83 -10.49 2.70 -9.59
C TRP A 83 -10.66 2.18 -8.16
N LEU A 84 -11.69 2.62 -7.45
CA LEU A 84 -12.00 2.15 -6.09
C LEU A 84 -12.29 0.65 -6.06
N ARG A 85 -13.01 0.12 -7.06
CA ARG A 85 -13.25 -1.34 -7.18
C ARG A 85 -11.96 -2.13 -7.37
N VAL A 86 -10.99 -1.60 -8.14
CA VAL A 86 -9.68 -2.24 -8.33
C VAL A 86 -8.90 -2.25 -7.00
N VAL A 87 -8.88 -1.14 -6.28
CA VAL A 87 -8.21 -1.05 -4.97
C VAL A 87 -8.85 -2.00 -3.96
N LEU A 88 -10.19 -2.10 -3.96
CA LEU A 88 -10.94 -3.03 -3.12
C LEU A 88 -10.59 -4.50 -3.43
N ALA A 89 -10.54 -4.87 -4.71
CA ALA A 89 -10.17 -6.22 -5.12
C ALA A 89 -8.72 -6.55 -4.73
N GLN A 90 -7.81 -5.61 -4.88
CA GLN A 90 -6.42 -5.78 -4.44
C GLN A 90 -6.34 -6.01 -2.92
N GLN A 91 -7.06 -5.23 -2.14
CA GLN A 91 -7.09 -5.36 -0.68
C GLN A 91 -7.65 -6.74 -0.24
N TYR A 92 -8.66 -7.24 -0.94
CA TYR A 92 -9.16 -8.61 -0.72
C TYR A 92 -8.10 -9.67 -0.98
N VAL A 93 -7.39 -9.57 -2.11
CA VAL A 93 -6.32 -10.51 -2.47
C VAL A 93 -5.18 -10.48 -1.45
N ASP A 94 -4.76 -9.29 -1.02
CA ASP A 94 -3.67 -9.13 -0.06
C ASP A 94 -4.05 -9.72 1.31
N ARG A 95 -5.30 -9.49 1.74
CA ARG A 95 -5.84 -10.10 2.97
C ARG A 95 -5.91 -11.62 2.88
N TYR A 96 -6.41 -12.15 1.77
CA TYR A 96 -6.49 -13.59 1.56
C TYR A 96 -5.10 -14.24 1.57
N ARG A 97 -4.09 -13.60 1.00
CA ARG A 97 -2.69 -14.07 1.05
C ARG A 97 -2.13 -14.06 2.47
N ALA A 98 -2.38 -12.98 3.23
CA ALA A 98 -1.95 -12.88 4.62
C ALA A 98 -2.55 -14.02 5.47
N GLN A 99 -3.87 -14.25 5.39
CA GLN A 99 -4.53 -15.32 6.12
C GLN A 99 -3.97 -16.70 5.78
N ARG A 100 -3.68 -16.99 4.50
CA ARG A 100 -3.08 -18.27 4.11
C ARG A 100 -1.66 -18.43 4.63
N HIS A 101 -0.93 -17.35 4.79
CA HIS A 101 0.42 -17.38 5.35
C HIS A 101 0.37 -17.68 6.84
N ASP A 102 -0.55 -17.07 7.57
CA ASP A 102 -0.72 -17.28 9.01
C ASP A 102 -1.11 -18.73 9.32
N VAL A 103 -2.08 -19.31 8.57
CA VAL A 103 -2.48 -20.72 8.71
C VAL A 103 -1.32 -21.67 8.42
N SER A 104 -0.50 -21.37 7.41
CA SER A 104 0.67 -22.20 7.08
C SER A 104 1.75 -22.15 8.17
N LEU A 105 1.89 -21.04 8.87
CA LEU A 105 2.83 -20.90 10.00
C LEU A 105 2.34 -21.68 11.22
N ASP A 106 1.05 -21.64 11.53
CA ASP A 106 0.47 -22.37 12.64
C ASP A 106 0.55 -23.90 12.41
N GLU A 107 0.26 -24.40 11.22
CA GLU A 107 0.46 -25.80 10.85
C GLU A 107 1.93 -26.24 10.96
N GLN A 108 2.88 -25.36 10.60
CA GLN A 108 4.30 -25.66 10.72
C GLN A 108 4.78 -25.65 12.17
N LEU A 109 4.20 -24.81 13.02
CA LEU A 109 4.47 -24.78 14.47
C LEU A 109 3.91 -26.03 15.17
N GLU A 110 2.70 -26.47 14.82
CA GLU A 110 2.07 -27.69 15.36
C GLU A 110 2.82 -28.96 14.96
N THR A 111 3.40 -28.99 13.75
CA THR A 111 4.23 -30.12 13.27
C THR A 111 5.64 -30.13 13.86
N GLY A 112 5.99 -29.21 14.77
CA GLY A 112 7.28 -29.19 15.45
C GLY A 112 8.45 -28.85 14.51
N ALA A 113 8.19 -28.21 13.38
CA ALA A 113 9.22 -27.72 12.49
C ALA A 113 10.06 -26.65 13.21
N SER A 114 11.22 -27.05 13.71
CA SER A 114 12.19 -26.13 14.25
C SER A 114 12.65 -25.21 13.12
N PHE A 115 12.27 -23.94 13.17
CA PHE A 115 12.86 -22.91 12.31
C PHE A 115 14.28 -22.60 12.79
N ALA A 116 15.19 -23.58 12.67
CA ALA A 116 16.60 -23.25 12.67
C ALA A 116 16.82 -22.35 11.47
N ALA A 117 17.06 -21.07 11.74
CA ALA A 117 17.50 -20.14 10.71
C ALA A 117 18.69 -20.77 10.01
N ARG A 118 18.48 -21.32 8.81
CA ARG A 118 19.58 -21.79 7.98
C ARG A 118 20.46 -20.56 7.78
N PRO A 119 21.72 -20.57 8.29
CA PRO A 119 22.58 -19.44 8.05
C PRO A 119 22.62 -19.25 6.54
N ALA A 120 22.21 -18.06 6.08
CA ALA A 120 22.31 -17.72 4.68
C ALA A 120 23.77 -18.02 4.28
N PRO A 121 24.01 -18.78 3.20
CA PRO A 121 25.37 -18.96 2.72
C PRO A 121 25.95 -17.55 2.57
N PRO A 122 27.21 -17.33 2.99
CA PRO A 122 27.83 -16.03 2.83
C PRO A 122 27.62 -15.66 1.37
N VAL A 123 26.86 -14.59 1.13
CA VAL A 123 26.69 -14.04 -0.22
C VAL A 123 28.10 -13.60 -0.56
N ALA A 124 28.84 -14.45 -1.28
CA ALA A 124 30.05 -14.04 -1.92
C ALA A 124 29.63 -12.81 -2.73
N ALA A 125 30.10 -11.65 -2.31
CA ALA A 125 29.79 -10.41 -2.99
C ALA A 125 30.25 -10.62 -4.42
N ASP A 126 29.29 -10.84 -5.33
CA ASP A 126 29.63 -11.02 -6.74
C ASP A 126 30.25 -9.69 -7.17
N GLU A 127 31.58 -9.71 -7.37
CA GLU A 127 32.33 -8.51 -7.76
C GLU A 127 31.73 -7.83 -8.99
N ARG A 128 31.04 -8.60 -9.84
CA ARG A 128 30.31 -8.08 -10.99
C ARG A 128 29.10 -7.22 -10.57
N VAL A 129 28.38 -7.66 -9.53
CA VAL A 129 27.24 -6.90 -8.99
C VAL A 129 27.75 -5.65 -8.28
N ALA A 130 28.80 -5.76 -7.50
CA ALA A 130 29.43 -4.61 -6.84
C ALA A 130 29.96 -3.58 -7.85
N SER A 131 30.59 -4.04 -8.94
CA SER A 131 31.05 -3.20 -10.03
C SER A 131 29.91 -2.52 -10.79
N ALA A 132 28.84 -3.27 -11.12
CA ALA A 132 27.67 -2.71 -11.79
C ALA A 132 26.92 -1.65 -10.94
N ILE A 133 26.85 -1.88 -9.63
CA ILE A 133 26.28 -0.90 -8.68
C ILE A 133 27.16 0.36 -8.63
N ALA A 134 28.49 0.20 -8.56
CA ALA A 134 29.44 1.31 -8.54
C ALA A 134 29.37 2.15 -9.83
N GLU A 135 29.29 1.51 -10.99
CA GLU A 135 29.11 2.18 -12.29
C GLU A 135 27.77 2.92 -12.37
N SER A 136 26.67 2.29 -11.96
CA SER A 136 25.35 2.92 -11.96
C SER A 136 25.29 4.13 -11.03
N LEU A 137 25.95 4.07 -9.87
CA LEU A 137 26.05 5.19 -8.94
C LEU A 137 26.96 6.31 -9.46
N ALA A 138 28.00 6.01 -10.22
CA ALA A 138 28.87 7.00 -10.84
C ALA A 138 28.16 7.76 -11.97
N GLN A 139 27.25 7.13 -12.67
CA GLN A 139 26.43 7.75 -13.73
C GLN A 139 25.25 8.55 -13.17
N CYS A 140 24.82 8.31 -11.93
CA CYS A 140 23.79 9.08 -11.26
C CYS A 140 24.32 10.49 -10.90
N ASN A 141 23.70 11.52 -11.49
CA ASN A 141 24.07 12.92 -11.32
C ASN A 141 24.27 13.28 -9.82
N ARG A 142 25.43 13.85 -9.47
CA ARG A 142 25.93 14.09 -8.10
C ARG A 142 24.93 14.58 -7.03
N PRO A 143 23.92 15.43 -7.31
CA PRO A 143 22.99 15.86 -6.26
C PRO A 143 22.06 14.75 -5.75
N LYS A 144 21.75 13.73 -6.58
CA LYS A 144 20.90 12.61 -6.16
C LYS A 144 21.64 11.56 -5.32
N ALA A 145 22.94 11.40 -5.54
CA ALA A 145 23.79 10.49 -4.76
C ALA A 145 24.00 10.97 -3.31
N LEU A 146 23.99 12.28 -3.07
CA LEU A 146 24.08 12.84 -1.72
C LEU A 146 22.81 12.63 -0.89
N LEU A 147 21.63 12.68 -1.51
CA LEU A 147 20.36 12.39 -0.85
C LEU A 147 20.26 10.93 -0.38
N TRP A 148 20.79 10.00 -1.17
CA TRP A 148 20.83 8.56 -0.80
C TRP A 148 21.77 8.28 0.36
N LYS A 149 22.94 8.91 0.40
CA LYS A 149 23.89 8.80 1.52
C LYS A 149 23.35 9.37 2.83
N LEU A 150 22.54 10.42 2.75
CA LEU A 150 21.86 11.02 3.92
C LEU A 150 20.72 10.12 4.42
N HIS A 151 20.02 9.42 3.53
CA HIS A 151 18.93 8.51 3.91
C HIS A 151 19.46 7.25 4.61
N LEU A 152 20.54 6.67 4.12
CA LEU A 152 21.18 5.49 4.74
C LEU A 152 21.86 5.79 6.08
N ARG A 153 22.29 7.03 6.34
CA ARG A 153 22.81 7.43 7.67
C ARG A 153 21.71 7.55 8.71
N LYS A 154 20.49 7.93 8.32
CA LYS A 154 19.35 8.10 9.22
C LYS A 154 18.77 6.78 9.74
N THR A 155 18.95 5.68 9.00
CA THR A 155 18.47 4.34 9.38
C THR A 155 19.46 3.58 10.30
N ARG A 156 20.69 4.08 10.48
CA ARG A 156 21.70 3.44 11.33
C ARG A 156 21.76 3.97 12.77
N CYS A 157 20.96 4.94 13.14
CA CYS A 157 20.94 5.54 14.49
C CYS A 157 19.77 5.07 15.37
N PHE A 158 19.21 3.88 15.10
CA PHE A 158 18.28 3.22 16.03
C PHE A 158 18.78 1.79 16.30
N HIS A 159 19.77 1.73 17.16
CA HIS A 159 20.03 0.58 18.02
C HIS A 159 20.54 1.12 19.33
#